data_9fbca5acad473e272be6a9c03015935c
#
_entry.id   9fbca5acad473e272be6a9c03015935c
#
_cell.length_a   1.000
_cell.length_b   1.000
_cell.length_c   1.000
_cell.angle_alpha   90.00
_cell.angle_beta   90.00
_cell.angle_gamma   90.00
#
_symmetry.space_group_name_H-M   'P 1'
#
loop_
_entity.id
_entity.type
_entity.pdbx_description
1 polymer ?
#
loop_
_entity_poly.entity_id
_entity_poly.type
_entity_poly.pdbx_seq_one_letter_code
_entity_poly.pdbx_strand_id
1 'polypeptide(L)'
;MDIRTMVATEPEAAPSRPPDVEGRSKRIWLLDGDRCVVELIPSLRSFTFDRDEMMPDTGPLRLDFYERAAAMLDRDGIRTAFVRRLGPTRYLARYLAAPPFEVIVKNRAVGSTVMKYPGLFEPDQPLPRPVLQRAAS
;
A
#
# COMPACT_ATOMS: atom_id res chain seq x y z
N MET A 1 -42.54 4.50 14.01
CA MET A 1 -41.69 3.34 13.71
C MET A 1 -40.28 3.89 13.39
N ASP A 2 -39.43 3.86 14.39
CA ASP A 2 -38.18 4.61 14.41
C ASP A 2 -37.07 3.74 13.75
N ILE A 3 -36.75 4.01 12.50
CA ILE A 3 -35.62 3.37 11.83
C ILE A 3 -34.39 4.12 12.31
N ARG A 4 -33.89 3.76 13.49
CA ARG A 4 -32.52 4.11 13.88
C ARG A 4 -31.58 3.38 12.91
N THR A 5 -31.08 4.12 11.96
CA THR A 5 -29.90 3.76 11.17
C THR A 5 -28.84 3.26 12.15
N MET A 6 -28.61 1.95 12.16
CA MET A 6 -27.45 1.37 12.83
C MET A 6 -26.22 1.91 12.08
N VAL A 7 -25.70 3.02 12.57
CA VAL A 7 -24.35 3.46 12.20
C VAL A 7 -23.44 2.37 12.76
N ALA A 8 -22.94 1.52 11.89
CA ALA A 8 -21.92 0.55 12.26
C ALA A 8 -20.76 1.35 12.87
N THR A 9 -20.55 1.17 14.16
CA THR A 9 -19.46 1.84 14.88
C THR A 9 -18.16 1.37 14.25
N GLU A 10 -17.47 2.27 13.58
CA GLU A 10 -16.16 1.93 12.99
C GLU A 10 -15.20 1.48 14.10
N PRO A 11 -14.42 0.43 13.88
CA PRO A 11 -13.56 -0.12 14.92
C PRO A 11 -12.47 0.89 15.30
N GLU A 12 -12.29 1.10 16.59
CA GLU A 12 -11.20 1.93 17.13
C GLU A 12 -9.87 1.17 17.20
N ALA A 13 -9.91 -0.16 17.13
CA ALA A 13 -8.74 -1.02 17.22
C ALA A 13 -8.85 -2.22 16.27
N ALA A 14 -7.73 -2.91 16.04
CA ALA A 14 -7.77 -4.18 15.32
C ALA A 14 -8.61 -5.22 16.09
N PRO A 15 -9.35 -6.07 15.37
CA PRO A 15 -10.08 -7.16 15.98
C PRO A 15 -9.17 -8.07 16.81
N SER A 16 -9.71 -8.65 17.89
CA SER A 16 -8.98 -9.58 18.76
C SER A 16 -8.79 -10.99 18.19
N ARG A 17 -9.11 -11.18 16.92
CA ARG A 17 -8.92 -12.43 16.16
C ARG A 17 -7.67 -12.40 15.30
N PRO A 18 -7.16 -13.56 14.82
CA PRO A 18 -6.07 -13.58 13.84
C PRO A 18 -6.41 -12.77 12.59
N PRO A 19 -5.39 -12.24 11.88
CA PRO A 19 -5.60 -11.54 10.62
C PRO A 19 -6.13 -12.49 9.54
N ASP A 20 -6.94 -11.96 8.63
CA ASP A 20 -7.44 -12.71 7.47
C ASP A 20 -6.37 -12.87 6.40
N VAL A 21 -5.47 -11.88 6.31
CA VAL A 21 -4.31 -11.90 5.42
C VAL A 21 -3.08 -11.47 6.18
N GLU A 22 -2.04 -12.29 6.14
CA GLU A 22 -0.74 -11.96 6.71
C GLU A 22 0.34 -12.04 5.62
N GLY A 23 0.95 -10.88 5.36
CA GLY A 23 2.10 -10.76 4.47
C GLY A 23 3.36 -10.39 5.25
N ARG A 24 4.44 -10.14 4.54
CA ARG A 24 5.74 -9.79 5.16
C ARG A 24 5.77 -8.39 5.74
N SER A 25 4.98 -7.47 5.20
CA SER A 25 5.01 -6.05 5.55
C SER A 25 3.73 -5.54 6.20
N LYS A 26 2.67 -6.34 6.20
CA LYS A 26 1.37 -5.95 6.77
C LYS A 26 0.51 -7.15 7.11
N ARG A 27 -0.41 -6.93 8.06
CA ARG A 27 -1.53 -7.79 8.42
C ARG A 27 -2.83 -7.08 8.10
N ILE A 28 -3.84 -7.82 7.66
CA ILE A 28 -5.12 -7.26 7.26
C ILE A 28 -6.24 -8.05 7.93
N TRP A 29 -7.17 -7.33 8.56
CA TRP A 29 -8.42 -7.86 9.08
C TRP A 29 -9.56 -7.30 8.25
N LEU A 30 -10.31 -8.18 7.61
CA LEU A 30 -11.50 -7.81 6.87
C LEU A 30 -12.63 -7.49 7.85
N LEU A 31 -13.34 -6.43 7.61
CA LEU A 31 -14.51 -6.01 8.36
C LEU A 31 -15.76 -6.16 7.49
N ASP A 32 -16.92 -5.94 8.08
CA ASP A 32 -18.18 -5.93 7.33
C ASP A 32 -18.18 -4.82 6.27
N GLY A 33 -18.75 -5.11 5.13
CA GLY A 33 -18.76 -4.21 3.97
C GLY A 33 -17.43 -4.21 3.21
N ASP A 34 -17.01 -3.03 2.77
CA ASP A 34 -15.78 -2.80 1.99
C ASP A 34 -14.63 -2.26 2.85
N ARG A 35 -14.58 -2.57 4.14
CA ARG A 35 -13.60 -2.05 5.10
C ARG A 35 -12.61 -3.11 5.54
N CYS A 36 -11.42 -2.65 5.90
CA CYS A 36 -10.42 -3.49 6.56
C CYS A 36 -9.56 -2.66 7.52
N VAL A 37 -9.03 -3.33 8.55
CA VAL A 37 -7.95 -2.79 9.37
C VAL A 37 -6.64 -3.31 8.80
N VAL A 38 -5.68 -2.42 8.63
CA VAL A 38 -4.33 -2.76 8.19
C VAL A 38 -3.34 -2.40 9.29
N GLU A 39 -2.48 -3.34 9.64
CA GLU A 39 -1.33 -3.14 10.52
C GLU A 39 -0.04 -3.26 9.72
N LEU A 40 0.84 -2.27 9.85
CA LEU A 40 2.17 -2.31 9.26
C LEU A 40 3.14 -3.06 10.18
N ILE A 41 3.72 -4.13 9.67
CA ILE A 41 4.76 -4.90 10.36
C ILE A 41 6.08 -4.13 10.23
N PRO A 42 6.88 -3.98 11.31
CA PRO A 42 8.14 -3.26 11.27
C PRO A 42 9.26 -4.07 10.58
N SER A 43 9.00 -4.54 9.38
CA SER A 43 9.94 -5.31 8.56
C SER A 43 10.57 -4.44 7.48
N LEU A 44 11.85 -4.66 7.24
CA LEU A 44 12.59 -4.10 6.11
C LEU A 44 13.18 -5.24 5.29
N ARG A 45 12.81 -5.29 4.02
CA ARG A 45 13.36 -6.28 3.08
C ARG A 45 14.02 -5.59 1.90
N SER A 46 15.21 -6.07 1.56
CA SER A 46 15.91 -5.70 0.34
C SER A 46 16.33 -6.95 -0.42
N PHE A 47 15.78 -7.13 -1.62
CA PHE A 47 16.19 -8.21 -2.52
C PHE A 47 17.62 -8.00 -3.05
N THR A 48 18.02 -6.75 -3.24
CA THR A 48 19.34 -6.40 -3.75
C THR A 48 20.46 -6.79 -2.78
N PHE A 49 20.19 -6.70 -1.48
CA PHE A 49 21.16 -6.97 -0.42
C PHE A 49 20.87 -8.26 0.35
N ASP A 50 19.88 -9.05 -0.11
CA ASP A 50 19.41 -10.27 0.56
C ASP A 50 19.20 -10.09 2.06
N ARG A 51 18.51 -9.01 2.43
CA ARG A 51 18.21 -8.67 3.83
C ARG A 51 16.72 -8.77 4.11
N ASP A 52 16.40 -9.36 5.26
CA ASP A 52 15.05 -9.43 5.81
C ASP A 52 15.17 -9.21 7.33
N GLU A 53 14.91 -8.00 7.77
CA GLU A 53 15.17 -7.58 9.15
C GLU A 53 13.93 -6.93 9.76
N MET A 54 13.81 -7.05 11.08
CA MET A 54 12.82 -6.31 11.86
C MET A 54 13.45 -4.99 12.33
N MET A 55 12.85 -3.87 11.93
CA MET A 55 13.27 -2.52 12.31
C MET A 55 12.12 -1.81 13.02
N PRO A 56 12.17 -1.67 14.36
CA PRO A 56 11.01 -1.27 15.18
C PRO A 56 10.31 -0.01 14.74
N ASP A 57 11.00 1.02 14.30
CA ASP A 57 10.41 2.32 13.99
C ASP A 57 9.89 2.46 12.56
N THR A 58 10.08 1.46 11.70
CA THR A 58 9.67 1.54 10.30
C THR A 58 8.15 1.51 10.12
N GLY A 59 7.42 0.84 10.98
CA GLY A 59 5.95 0.80 10.94
C GLY A 59 5.33 2.19 11.09
N PRO A 60 5.60 2.91 12.19
CA PRO A 60 5.11 4.27 12.41
C PRO A 60 5.53 5.25 11.31
N LEU A 61 6.80 5.25 10.92
CA LEU A 61 7.32 6.14 9.86
C LEU A 61 6.63 5.90 8.51
N ARG A 62 6.38 4.65 8.15
CA ARG A 62 5.65 4.30 6.91
C ARG A 62 4.21 4.76 6.96
N LEU A 63 3.56 4.66 8.13
CA LEU A 63 2.19 5.13 8.28
C LEU A 63 2.12 6.66 8.23
N ASP A 64 3.04 7.37 8.87
CA ASP A 64 3.14 8.84 8.80
C ASP A 64 3.29 9.32 7.35
N PHE A 65 4.15 8.65 6.59
CA PHE A 65 4.33 8.96 5.16
C PHE A 65 3.04 8.68 4.37
N TYR A 66 2.43 7.51 4.58
CA TYR A 66 1.22 7.12 3.85
C TYR A 66 0.04 8.06 4.13
N GLU A 67 -0.18 8.43 5.38
CA GLU A 67 -1.23 9.38 5.78
C GLU A 67 -1.06 10.75 5.11
N ARG A 68 0.17 11.27 5.09
CA ARG A 68 0.49 12.54 4.39
C ARG A 68 0.28 12.43 2.89
N ALA A 69 0.75 11.35 2.28
CA ALA A 69 0.57 11.12 0.84
C ALA A 69 -0.92 10.98 0.47
N ALA A 70 -1.69 10.24 1.27
CA ALA A 70 -3.13 10.10 1.07
C ALA A 70 -3.85 11.46 1.15
N ALA A 71 -3.49 12.31 2.13
CA ALA A 71 -4.05 13.64 2.27
C ALA A 71 -3.67 14.58 1.11
N MET A 72 -2.47 14.44 0.55
CA MET A 72 -2.07 15.20 -0.65
C MET A 72 -2.89 14.78 -1.87
N LEU A 73 -3.05 13.48 -2.10
CA LEU A 73 -3.81 12.95 -3.22
C LEU A 73 -5.30 13.33 -3.12
N ASP A 74 -5.87 13.28 -1.91
CA ASP A 74 -7.27 13.66 -1.68
C ASP A 74 -7.52 15.14 -2.01
N ARG A 75 -6.59 16.03 -1.69
CA ARG A 75 -6.68 17.46 -2.08
C ARG A 75 -6.72 17.67 -3.59
N ASP A 76 -6.05 16.78 -4.34
CA ASP A 76 -6.04 16.78 -5.80
C ASP A 76 -7.21 15.99 -6.41
N GLY A 77 -8.16 15.54 -5.59
CA GLY A 77 -9.33 14.76 -6.02
C GLY A 77 -9.04 13.29 -6.32
N ILE A 78 -7.86 12.79 -5.95
CA ILE A 78 -7.46 11.39 -6.16
C ILE A 78 -7.76 10.60 -4.89
N ARG A 79 -8.79 9.77 -4.93
CA ARG A 79 -9.20 8.93 -3.80
C ARG A 79 -8.22 7.78 -3.59
N THR A 80 -7.82 7.55 -2.34
CA THR A 80 -7.02 6.41 -1.91
C THR A 80 -7.87 5.42 -1.10
N ALA A 81 -7.30 4.27 -0.77
CA ALA A 81 -7.95 3.33 0.15
C ALA A 81 -7.89 3.78 1.62
N PHE A 82 -7.03 4.74 1.97
CA PHE A 82 -6.88 5.24 3.33
C PHE A 82 -8.17 5.92 3.82
N VAL A 83 -8.61 5.58 5.03
CA VAL A 83 -9.77 6.21 5.67
C VAL A 83 -9.34 7.04 6.86
N ARG A 84 -8.71 6.41 7.85
CA ARG A 84 -8.16 7.10 9.03
C ARG A 84 -7.17 6.24 9.80
N ARG A 85 -6.30 6.89 10.56
CA ARG A 85 -5.37 6.24 11.48
C ARG A 85 -6.11 5.67 12.69
N LEU A 86 -5.67 4.50 13.17
CA LEU A 86 -6.17 3.83 14.37
C LEU A 86 -5.11 3.74 15.49
N GLY A 87 -3.86 3.96 15.17
CA GLY A 87 -2.75 3.84 16.11
C GLY A 87 -1.40 4.08 15.45
N PRO A 88 -0.29 3.82 16.13
CA PRO A 88 1.05 4.08 15.59
C PRO A 88 1.35 3.33 14.29
N THR A 89 0.84 2.10 14.14
CA THR A 89 1.10 1.22 13.00
C THR A 89 -0.15 0.75 12.29
N ARG A 90 -1.35 1.19 12.74
CA ARG A 90 -2.65 0.68 12.27
C ARG A 90 -3.50 1.77 11.66
N TYR A 91 -4.24 1.41 10.63
CA TYR A 91 -5.20 2.30 9.97
C TYR A 91 -6.41 1.55 9.44
N LEU A 92 -7.52 2.24 9.34
CA LEU A 92 -8.73 1.80 8.65
C LEU A 92 -8.58 2.13 7.17
N ALA A 93 -8.92 1.17 6.32
CA ALA A 93 -8.89 1.33 4.88
C ALA A 93 -10.15 0.77 4.23
N ARG A 94 -10.40 1.18 2.99
CA ARG A 94 -11.31 0.45 2.10
C ARG A 94 -10.60 -0.79 1.58
N TYR A 95 -11.30 -1.92 1.61
CA TYR A 95 -10.79 -3.14 1.00
C TYR A 95 -11.17 -3.15 -0.48
N LEU A 96 -10.17 -3.08 -1.33
CA LEU A 96 -10.33 -3.07 -2.77
C LEU A 96 -9.70 -4.33 -3.35
N ALA A 97 -10.44 -5.00 -4.23
CA ALA A 97 -9.87 -6.12 -4.97
C ALA A 97 -8.74 -5.61 -5.89
N ALA A 98 -7.53 -6.11 -5.65
CA ALA A 98 -6.40 -5.77 -6.50
C ALA A 98 -6.50 -6.54 -7.83
N PRO A 99 -6.17 -5.90 -8.97
CA PRO A 99 -6.07 -6.62 -10.23
C PRO A 99 -4.90 -7.62 -10.18
N PRO A 100 -4.95 -8.72 -10.95
CA PRO A 100 -3.88 -9.73 -10.97
C PRO A 100 -2.67 -9.27 -11.81
N PHE A 101 -2.33 -8.01 -11.75
CA PHE A 101 -1.19 -7.42 -12.44
C PHE A 101 -0.77 -6.12 -11.77
N GLU A 102 0.51 -5.80 -11.90
CA GLU A 102 1.06 -4.52 -11.49
C GLU A 102 0.98 -3.50 -12.63
N VAL A 103 0.71 -2.24 -12.25
CA VAL A 103 0.81 -1.08 -13.13
C VAL A 103 2.02 -0.27 -12.72
N ILE A 104 3.00 -0.17 -13.60
CA ILE A 104 4.27 0.49 -13.34
C ILE A 104 4.42 1.66 -14.29
N VAL A 105 4.62 2.87 -13.74
CA VAL A 105 4.93 4.07 -14.51
C VAL A 105 6.41 4.39 -14.37
N LYS A 106 7.11 4.54 -15.50
CA LYS A 106 8.53 4.82 -15.51
C LYS A 106 8.84 6.12 -16.27
N ASN A 107 9.62 6.97 -15.65
CA ASN A 107 10.17 8.19 -16.27
C ASN A 107 11.62 8.00 -16.74
N ARG A 108 12.26 6.93 -16.29
CA ARG A 108 13.63 6.56 -16.63
C ARG A 108 13.75 5.07 -16.95
N ALA A 109 14.74 4.72 -17.76
CA ALA A 109 15.02 3.33 -18.12
C ALA A 109 15.78 2.64 -16.98
N VAL A 110 15.05 2.03 -16.04
CA VAL A 110 15.62 1.36 -14.85
C VAL A 110 15.10 -0.07 -14.70
N GLY A 111 15.89 -0.89 -14.02
CA GLY A 111 15.53 -2.26 -13.64
C GLY A 111 15.12 -3.10 -14.86
N SER A 112 13.95 -3.71 -14.80
CA SER A 112 13.44 -4.63 -15.84
C SER A 112 13.36 -4.02 -17.25
N THR A 113 13.27 -2.71 -17.39
CA THR A 113 13.26 -2.06 -18.72
C THR A 113 14.56 -2.24 -19.45
N VAL A 114 15.68 -1.99 -18.76
CA VAL A 114 17.03 -2.17 -19.34
C VAL A 114 17.31 -3.66 -19.61
N MET A 115 16.93 -4.53 -18.67
CA MET A 115 17.15 -5.98 -18.81
C MET A 115 16.35 -6.62 -19.94
N LYS A 116 15.09 -6.20 -20.13
CA LYS A 116 14.21 -6.77 -21.19
C LYS A 116 14.51 -6.26 -22.58
N TYR A 117 15.11 -5.08 -22.67
CA TYR A 117 15.42 -4.43 -23.96
C TYR A 117 16.91 -4.04 -24.02
N PRO A 118 17.82 -5.03 -24.02
CA PRO A 118 19.25 -4.76 -24.02
C PRO A 118 19.66 -4.00 -25.28
N GLY A 119 20.45 -2.94 -25.11
CA GLY A 119 20.92 -2.09 -26.21
C GLY A 119 19.92 -1.07 -26.73
N LEU A 120 18.67 -1.08 -26.25
CA LEU A 120 17.68 -0.08 -26.64
C LEU A 120 17.72 1.17 -25.74
N PHE A 121 18.11 0.99 -24.50
CA PHE A 121 18.19 2.06 -23.50
C PHE A 121 19.51 1.98 -22.74
N GLU A 122 20.13 3.13 -22.52
CA GLU A 122 21.19 3.23 -21.53
C GLU A 122 20.62 3.17 -20.11
N PRO A 123 21.32 2.55 -19.14
CA PRO A 123 20.90 2.53 -17.75
C PRO A 123 20.64 3.95 -17.23
N ASP A 124 19.49 4.14 -16.58
CA ASP A 124 19.04 5.41 -16.02
C ASP A 124 18.75 6.53 -17.04
N GLN A 125 18.67 6.20 -18.32
CA GLN A 125 18.32 7.16 -19.37
C GLN A 125 16.92 7.75 -19.11
N PRO A 126 16.75 9.10 -19.15
CA PRO A 126 15.44 9.72 -19.13
C PRO A 126 14.61 9.27 -20.34
N LEU A 127 13.36 8.91 -20.09
CA LEU A 127 12.43 8.60 -21.16
C LEU A 127 11.77 9.90 -21.66
N PRO A 128 11.57 10.07 -22.97
CA PRO A 128 10.99 11.30 -23.53
C PRO A 128 9.55 11.57 -23.04
N ARG A 129 8.88 10.54 -22.55
CA ARG A 129 7.57 10.59 -21.89
C ARG A 129 7.43 9.43 -20.92
N PRO A 130 6.58 9.54 -19.87
CA PRO A 130 6.30 8.42 -18.99
C PRO A 130 5.80 7.20 -19.76
N VAL A 131 6.35 6.04 -19.43
CA VAL A 131 5.94 4.76 -20.02
C VAL A 131 5.15 3.97 -18.99
N LEU A 132 3.97 3.52 -19.39
CA LEU A 132 3.13 2.62 -18.62
C LEU A 132 3.51 1.17 -18.96
N GLN A 133 3.92 0.43 -17.95
CA GLN A 133 4.19 -1.00 -18.07
C GLN A 133 3.18 -1.79 -17.24
N ARG A 134 2.64 -2.85 -17.83
CA ARG A 134 1.84 -3.85 -17.14
C ARG A 134 2.71 -5.08 -16.92
N ALA A 135 2.82 -5.55 -15.68
CA ALA A 135 3.52 -6.77 -15.32
C ALA A 135 2.54 -7.76 -14.70
N ALA A 136 2.71 -9.06 -15.00
CA ALA A 136 2.00 -10.11 -14.27
C ALA A 136 2.54 -10.14 -12.84
N SER A 137 1.64 -10.23 -11.87
CA SER A 137 1.94 -10.40 -10.44
C SER A 137 2.22 -11.87 -10.12
#